data_18234d8dc5b23a2c2baaa20b3811f72d
#
_entry.id   18234d8dc5b23a2c2baaa20b3811f72d
#
_cell.length_a   1.000
_cell.length_b   1.000
_cell.length_c   1.000
_cell.angle_alpha   90.00
_cell.angle_beta   90.00
_cell.angle_gamma   90.00
#
_symmetry.space_group_name_H-M   'P 1'
#
loop_
_entity.id
_entity.type
_entity.pdbx_description
1 polymer ?
#
loop_
_entity_poly.entity_id
_entity_poly.type
_entity_poly.pdbx_seq_one_letter_code
_entity_poly.pdbx_strand_id
1 'polypeptide(L)'
;MLLDKPLEIGDIKGRIYDFEFAGDILPGHVHDEGNVHITIVCTGKIKAYSHDWEKEVAAGQIIDFRIGEPHEIAALEDNTRIINIIKKFGGVINYSNKV
;
A
#
# COMPACT_ATOMS: atom_id res chain seq x y z
N MET A 1 -1.07 -17.83 1.80
CA MET A 1 -1.39 -17.44 0.42
C MET A 1 -1.78 -15.97 0.37
N LEU A 2 -1.25 -15.25 -0.57
CA LEU A 2 -1.61 -13.84 -0.77
C LEU A 2 -2.76 -13.77 -1.78
N LEU A 3 -3.87 -13.15 -1.37
CA LEU A 3 -5.01 -12.90 -2.25
C LEU A 3 -5.12 -11.40 -2.49
N ASP A 4 -5.50 -11.01 -3.70
CA ASP A 4 -5.68 -9.59 -3.97
C ASP A 4 -6.94 -9.34 -4.79
N LYS A 5 -7.47 -8.15 -4.65
CA LYS A 5 -8.62 -7.70 -5.45
C LYS A 5 -8.55 -6.19 -5.65
N PRO A 6 -9.12 -5.70 -6.77
CA PRO A 6 -9.08 -4.27 -7.04
C PRO A 6 -9.99 -3.49 -6.10
N LEU A 7 -9.61 -2.25 -5.85
CA LEU A 7 -10.41 -1.27 -5.14
C LEU A 7 -10.61 -0.08 -6.04
N GLU A 8 -11.88 0.26 -6.30
CA GLU A 8 -12.21 1.47 -7.06
C GLU A 8 -13.40 2.16 -6.40
N ILE A 9 -13.19 3.38 -5.95
CA ILE A 9 -14.23 4.19 -5.34
C ILE A 9 -14.09 5.60 -5.91
N GLY A 10 -14.98 5.96 -6.84
CA GLY A 10 -14.84 7.24 -7.53
C GLY A 10 -13.49 7.33 -8.23
N ASP A 11 -12.72 8.34 -7.88
CA ASP A 11 -11.38 8.53 -8.43
C ASP A 11 -10.30 7.74 -7.71
N ILE A 12 -10.64 7.08 -6.62
CA ILE A 12 -9.67 6.36 -5.83
C ILE A 12 -9.47 4.97 -6.40
N LYS A 13 -8.23 4.62 -6.67
CA LYS A 13 -7.85 3.31 -7.18
C LYS A 13 -6.79 2.69 -6.30
N GLY A 14 -6.88 1.39 -6.15
CA GLY A 14 -5.91 0.65 -5.36
C GLY A 14 -6.20 -0.83 -5.38
N ARG A 15 -5.67 -1.52 -4.41
CA ARG A 15 -5.88 -2.96 -4.25
C ARG A 15 -5.97 -3.31 -2.78
N ILE A 16 -6.76 -4.32 -2.49
CA ILE A 16 -6.84 -4.91 -1.16
C ILE A 16 -6.06 -6.22 -1.21
N TYR A 17 -5.13 -6.39 -0.27
CA TYR A 17 -4.35 -7.62 -0.15
C TYR A 17 -4.67 -8.30 1.16
N ASP A 18 -4.93 -9.60 1.07
CA ASP A 18 -5.13 -10.45 2.23
C ASP A 18 -3.99 -11.47 2.30
N PHE A 19 -3.22 -11.40 3.37
CA PHE A 19 -2.14 -12.35 3.65
C PHE A 19 -2.71 -13.39 4.60
N GLU A 20 -2.82 -14.61 4.13
CA GLU A 20 -3.42 -15.68 4.93
C GLU A 20 -2.53 -16.05 6.11
N PHE A 21 -1.22 -16.11 5.88
CA PHE A 21 -0.27 -16.56 6.87
C PHE A 21 0.84 -15.55 7.11
N ALA A 22 1.32 -15.52 8.35
CA ALA A 22 2.56 -14.83 8.64
C ALA A 22 3.65 -15.36 7.72
N GLY A 23 4.45 -14.46 7.17
CA GLY A 23 5.49 -14.82 6.21
C GLY A 23 5.07 -14.69 4.75
N ASP A 24 3.78 -14.55 4.47
CA ASP A 24 3.34 -14.26 3.11
C ASP A 24 3.88 -12.90 2.68
N ILE A 25 4.30 -12.81 1.43
CA ILE A 25 4.99 -11.63 0.92
C ILE A 25 4.28 -11.07 -0.31
N LEU A 26 4.10 -9.77 -0.33
CA LEU A 26 3.82 -9.02 -1.53
C LEU A 26 5.17 -8.64 -2.14
N PRO A 27 5.53 -9.21 -3.30
CA PRO A 27 6.88 -9.07 -3.82
C PRO A 27 7.26 -7.63 -4.13
N GLY A 28 8.55 -7.40 -4.22
CA GLY A 28 9.09 -6.10 -4.53
C GLY A 28 8.57 -5.54 -5.83
N HIS A 29 8.16 -4.28 -5.80
CA HIS A 29 7.62 -3.59 -6.96
C HIS A 29 7.85 -2.10 -6.83
N VAL A 30 7.68 -1.41 -7.93
CA VAL A 30 7.87 0.03 -8.02
C VAL A 30 6.65 0.63 -8.68
N HIS A 31 6.17 1.74 -8.12
CA HIS A 31 5.11 2.52 -8.73
C HIS A 31 5.70 3.85 -9.19
N ASP A 32 5.66 4.10 -10.49
CA ASP A 32 6.27 5.29 -11.05
C ASP A 32 5.27 6.24 -11.68
N GLU A 33 4.00 5.91 -11.65
CA GLU A 33 2.99 6.69 -12.35
C GLU A 33 1.89 7.24 -11.46
N GLY A 34 1.88 6.96 -10.24
CA GLY A 34 0.91 7.54 -9.32
C GLY A 34 1.54 8.70 -8.59
N ASN A 35 0.76 9.56 -8.03
CA ASN A 35 1.27 10.61 -7.16
C ASN A 35 0.85 10.41 -5.71
N VAL A 36 0.21 9.30 -5.43
CA VAL A 36 -0.10 8.85 -4.06
C VAL A 36 0.14 7.36 -4.01
N HIS A 37 0.90 6.92 -3.03
CA HIS A 37 1.01 5.51 -2.73
C HIS A 37 1.03 5.35 -1.23
N ILE A 38 -0.10 4.97 -0.67
CA ILE A 38 -0.24 4.73 0.76
C ILE A 38 -0.75 3.33 1.01
N THR A 39 -0.27 2.74 2.09
CA THR A 39 -0.74 1.45 2.58
C THR A 39 -1.36 1.63 3.95
N ILE A 40 -2.58 1.16 4.10
CA ILE A 40 -3.32 1.17 5.36
C ILE A 40 -3.38 -0.26 5.86
N VAL A 41 -2.94 -0.49 7.09
CA VAL A 41 -3.06 -1.82 7.70
C VAL A 41 -4.42 -1.89 8.39
N CYS A 42 -5.28 -2.78 7.89
CA CYS A 42 -6.63 -2.95 8.42
C CYS A 42 -6.65 -3.94 9.57
N THR A 43 -5.98 -5.08 9.41
CA THR A 43 -5.86 -6.11 10.44
C THR A 43 -4.45 -6.64 10.42
N GLY A 44 -4.00 -7.17 11.54
CA GLY A 44 -2.70 -7.80 11.62
C GLY A 44 -1.55 -6.81 11.66
N LYS A 45 -0.44 -7.21 11.10
CA LYS A 45 0.79 -6.44 11.18
C LYS A 45 1.68 -6.79 10.00
N ILE A 46 2.35 -5.79 9.46
CA ILE A 46 3.26 -5.98 8.34
C ILE A 46 4.64 -5.43 8.66
N LYS A 47 5.63 -5.91 7.92
CA LYS A 47 6.91 -5.23 7.78
C LYS A 47 7.04 -4.76 6.35
N ALA A 48 7.18 -3.46 6.18
CA ALA A 48 7.48 -2.86 4.88
C ALA A 48 8.98 -2.59 4.85
N TYR A 49 9.62 -2.92 3.74
CA TYR A 49 11.07 -2.76 3.68
C TYR A 49 11.56 -2.53 2.25
N SER A 50 12.71 -1.91 2.18
CA SER A 50 13.49 -1.74 0.97
C SER A 50 14.92 -2.17 1.31
N HIS A 51 15.86 -1.96 0.40
CA HIS A 51 17.24 -2.41 0.62
C HIS A 51 17.95 -1.63 1.74
N ASP A 52 17.48 -0.44 2.09
CA ASP A 52 18.16 0.42 3.08
C ASP A 52 17.28 0.84 4.25
N TRP A 53 16.06 0.35 4.33
CA TRP A 53 15.18 0.64 5.48
C TRP A 53 14.15 -0.46 5.68
N GLU A 54 13.62 -0.53 6.88
CA GLU A 54 12.48 -1.37 7.20
C GLU A 54 11.65 -0.72 8.28
N LYS A 55 10.35 -1.01 8.28
CA LYS A 55 9.41 -0.48 9.25
C LYS A 55 8.29 -1.46 9.50
N GLU A 56 7.93 -1.65 10.78
CA GLU A 56 6.75 -2.42 11.15
C GLU A 56 5.55 -1.50 11.27
N VAL A 57 4.43 -1.95 10.73
CA VAL A 57 3.19 -1.17 10.71
C VAL A 57 2.06 -2.09 11.17
N ALA A 58 1.34 -1.67 12.18
CA ALA A 58 0.26 -2.45 12.79
C ALA A 58 -1.10 -1.93 12.36
N ALA A 59 -2.13 -2.71 12.65
CA ALA A 59 -3.51 -2.36 12.33
C ALA A 59 -3.85 -0.95 12.80
N GLY A 60 -4.50 -0.20 11.96
CA GLY A 60 -4.86 1.19 12.21
C GLY A 60 -3.79 2.21 11.83
N GLN A 61 -2.61 1.75 11.44
CA GLN A 61 -1.52 2.63 11.03
C GLN A 61 -1.42 2.70 9.51
N ILE A 62 -0.78 3.75 9.04
CA ILE A 62 -0.63 4.05 7.62
C ILE A 62 0.85 4.29 7.33
N ILE A 63 1.31 3.78 6.21
CA ILE A 63 2.65 4.08 5.71
C ILE A 63 2.53 4.56 4.26
N ASP A 64 3.32 5.56 3.90
CA ASP A 64 3.42 6.02 2.52
C ASP A 64 4.78 5.63 1.94
N PHE A 65 4.83 5.55 0.63
CA PHE A 65 6.04 5.18 -0.10
C PHE A 65 6.39 6.25 -1.10
N ARG A 66 7.68 6.41 -1.34
CA ARG A 66 8.14 7.30 -2.40
C ARG A 66 7.86 6.67 -3.75
N ILE A 67 7.41 7.50 -4.67
CA ILE A 67 7.23 7.08 -6.04
C ILE A 67 8.60 6.70 -6.62
N GLY A 68 8.65 5.54 -7.29
CA GLY A 68 9.89 5.05 -7.87
C GLY A 68 10.79 4.28 -6.92
N GLU A 69 10.44 4.20 -5.65
CA GLU A 69 11.23 3.45 -4.69
C GLU A 69 10.76 1.99 -4.62
N PRO A 70 11.62 1.02 -4.88
CA PRO A 70 11.23 -0.39 -4.74
C PRO A 70 10.99 -0.73 -3.28
N HIS A 71 9.95 -1.51 -3.02
CA HIS A 71 9.64 -1.94 -1.67
C HIS A 71 8.92 -3.28 -1.67
N GLU A 72 9.03 -3.98 -0.56
CA GLU A 72 8.32 -5.23 -0.31
C GLU A 72 7.53 -5.13 0.98
N ILE A 73 6.51 -5.96 1.08
CA ILE A 73 5.67 -6.01 2.28
C ILE A 73 5.54 -7.48 2.68
N ALA A 74 5.87 -7.78 3.92
CA ALA A 74 5.70 -9.12 4.48
C ALA A 74 4.69 -9.07 5.62
N ALA A 75 3.80 -10.04 5.67
CA ALA A 75 2.90 -10.19 6.80
C ALA A 75 3.67 -10.74 8.00
N LEU A 76 3.47 -10.16 9.16
CA LEU A 76 4.06 -10.62 10.42
C LEU A 76 3.07 -11.43 11.24
N GLU A 77 1.80 -11.41 10.88
CA GLU A 77 0.74 -12.15 11.55
C GLU A 77 -0.16 -12.80 10.52
N ASP A 78 -0.85 -13.87 10.93
CA ASP A 78 -1.84 -14.50 10.09
C ASP A 78 -3.04 -13.55 9.89
N ASN A 79 -3.73 -13.70 8.78
CA ASN A 79 -4.94 -12.95 8.47
C ASN A 79 -4.71 -11.44 8.49
N THR A 80 -3.61 -11.01 7.93
CA THR A 80 -3.28 -9.59 7.79
C THR A 80 -3.93 -9.05 6.52
N ARG A 81 -4.63 -7.93 6.65
CA ARG A 81 -5.22 -7.23 5.50
C ARG A 81 -4.66 -5.84 5.40
N ILE A 82 -4.28 -5.46 4.19
CA ILE A 82 -3.86 -4.09 3.89
C ILE A 82 -4.65 -3.57 2.69
N ILE A 83 -4.75 -2.26 2.62
CA ILE A 83 -5.31 -1.56 1.48
C ILE A 83 -4.21 -0.66 0.93
N ASN A 84 -3.84 -0.87 -0.33
CA ASN A 84 -2.95 0.03 -1.05
C ASN A 84 -3.79 0.99 -1.86
N ILE A 85 -3.54 2.28 -1.70
CA ILE A 85 -4.17 3.31 -2.51
C ILE A 85 -3.11 3.87 -3.42
N ILE A 86 -3.34 3.72 -4.73
CA ILE A 86 -2.45 4.20 -5.76
C ILE A 86 -3.32 5.03 -6.68
N LYS A 87 -3.25 6.34 -6.52
CA LYS A 87 -4.06 7.21 -7.31
C LYS A 87 -3.22 8.05 -8.23
N LYS A 88 -3.64 8.10 -9.49
CA LYS A 88 -3.07 9.02 -10.45
C LYS A 88 -4.04 10.19 -10.55
N PHE A 89 -3.61 11.33 -10.05
CA PHE A 89 -4.50 12.46 -9.90
C PHE A 89 -4.86 13.17 -11.19
N GLY A 90 -4.26 12.89 -12.30
CA GLY A 90 -4.62 13.56 -13.55
C GLY A 90 -4.77 15.04 -13.32
N GLY A 91 -5.75 15.69 -13.72
CA GLY A 91 -5.97 17.10 -13.49
C GLY A 91 -6.54 17.48 -12.14
N VAL A 92 -6.75 16.53 -11.29
CA VAL A 92 -7.44 16.75 -10.02
C VAL A 92 -6.70 17.69 -9.11
N ILE A 93 -5.41 17.69 -9.21
CA ILE A 93 -4.57 18.55 -8.40
C ILE A 93 -4.96 20.01 -8.47
N ASN A 94 -5.58 20.38 -9.55
CA ASN A 94 -5.94 21.77 -9.77
C ASN A 94 -6.93 22.30 -8.76
N TYR A 95 -7.64 21.44 -8.10
CA TYR A 95 -8.60 21.93 -7.13
C TYR A 95 -7.92 22.65 -5.98
N SER A 96 -6.70 22.32 -5.68
CA SER A 96 -5.99 23.03 -4.63
C SER A 96 -5.69 24.47 -5.00
N ASN A 97 -5.69 24.78 -6.26
CA ASN A 97 -5.45 26.13 -6.73
C ASN A 97 -6.70 26.99 -6.74
N LYS A 98 -7.83 26.39 -6.48
CA LYS A 98 -9.11 27.07 -6.56
C LYS A 98 -9.63 27.51 -5.22
N VAL A 99 -8.91 27.18 -4.21
CA VAL A 99 -9.30 27.49 -2.85
C VAL A 99 -8.44 28.55 -2.25
#